data_ab1f0637f11b4699d904c8d62efa5086
#
_entry.id   ab1f0637f11b4699d904c8d62efa5086
#
_cell.length_a   1.000
_cell.length_b   1.000
_cell.length_c   1.000
_cell.angle_alpha   90.00
_cell.angle_beta   90.00
_cell.angle_gamma   90.00
#
_symmetry.space_group_name_H-M   'P 1'
#
loop_
_entity.id
_entity.type
_entity.pdbx_description
1 polymer ?
#
loop_
_entity_poly.entity_id
_entity_poly.type
_entity_poly.pdbx_seq_one_letter_code
_entity_poly.pdbx_strand_id
1 'polypeptide(L)'
;MSANVSSTVRSEMTARKTEDSDKIMALDTYINSLPIGEVAEKVNDALSEHAAVVVTAPPGAGKSTLLPLTIHKALKEGQGKVILLEPRRVAARQIAERMAQMTRTAVGDLVGYRVRFESKVSDNTGIEVLTEGILTRMMVSDPTLDGISTIIFDEFHERGIITDTALALALETQRTIRPDLKIVVMSATIDTSSLCQALKAQLIESKGRMFDVDVTYGDEATVYNCAEVVAATVCKAWRETEGSILAFLPGEAEIAKCAEMLEGSFPYSTVVYPLYGRLSSKEQREAIAPPKNGERKIVLATPIAETSITIEGVTVVVDSGFCRRMTYDPRSALEHLETVRISLDMARQRMGRAGRVSAGHCYRLWSKATEARMQECRNPEITTADLTSLVLDVAAWGGGDIEKLPWLTPPPPSNVHRA
;
A
#
# COMPACT_ATOMS: atom_id res chain seq x y z
N MET A 1 -0.06 -57.41 -6.03
CA MET A 1 0.54 -56.08 -5.68
C MET A 1 -0.13 -54.88 -6.39
N SER A 2 -1.12 -55.05 -7.26
CA SER A 2 -1.75 -53.90 -7.99
C SER A 2 -2.98 -53.27 -7.37
N ALA A 3 -3.56 -53.89 -6.35
CA ALA A 3 -4.79 -53.36 -5.71
C ALA A 3 -4.55 -52.27 -4.63
N ASN A 4 -3.34 -52.24 -4.03
CA ASN A 4 -3.03 -51.26 -2.96
C ASN A 4 -2.61 -49.87 -3.50
N VAL A 5 -2.10 -49.78 -4.74
CA VAL A 5 -1.71 -48.48 -5.34
C VAL A 5 -2.94 -47.67 -5.75
N SER A 6 -4.02 -48.34 -6.16
CA SER A 6 -5.26 -47.67 -6.57
C SER A 6 -6.04 -47.06 -5.39
N SER A 7 -5.94 -47.64 -4.18
CA SER A 7 -6.64 -47.12 -2.99
C SER A 7 -5.92 -45.91 -2.41
N THR A 8 -4.59 -45.90 -2.41
CA THR A 8 -3.79 -44.77 -1.91
C THR A 8 -3.95 -43.52 -2.80
N VAL A 9 -3.88 -43.70 -4.13
CA VAL A 9 -4.09 -42.60 -5.09
C VAL A 9 -5.53 -42.05 -5.02
N ARG A 10 -6.54 -42.92 -4.82
CA ARG A 10 -7.92 -42.45 -4.61
C ARG A 10 -8.10 -41.70 -3.28
N SER A 11 -7.47 -42.11 -2.18
CA SER A 11 -7.53 -41.43 -0.92
C SER A 11 -6.82 -40.09 -0.97
N GLU A 12 -5.68 -39.97 -1.64
CA GLU A 12 -4.96 -38.73 -1.86
C GLU A 12 -5.73 -37.74 -2.76
N MET A 13 -6.36 -38.24 -3.83
CA MET A 13 -7.22 -37.39 -4.68
C MET A 13 -8.48 -36.91 -3.93
N THR A 14 -9.04 -37.74 -3.03
CA THR A 14 -10.21 -37.34 -2.23
C THR A 14 -9.82 -36.35 -1.14
N ALA A 15 -8.66 -36.52 -0.50
CA ALA A 15 -8.12 -35.58 0.47
C ALA A 15 -7.80 -34.22 -0.18
N ARG A 16 -7.16 -34.20 -1.36
CA ARG A 16 -6.93 -32.94 -2.11
C ARG A 16 -8.22 -32.23 -2.50
N LYS A 17 -9.24 -32.95 -2.95
CA LYS A 17 -10.55 -32.35 -3.28
C LYS A 17 -11.28 -31.77 -2.07
N THR A 18 -11.15 -32.38 -0.90
CA THR A 18 -11.73 -31.83 0.35
C THR A 18 -10.95 -30.61 0.83
N GLU A 19 -9.61 -30.61 0.77
CA GLU A 19 -8.79 -29.44 1.10
C GLU A 19 -9.05 -28.26 0.16
N ASP A 20 -9.20 -28.50 -1.13
CA ASP A 20 -9.52 -27.45 -2.10
C ASP A 20 -10.94 -26.91 -1.91
N SER A 21 -11.91 -27.77 -1.54
CA SER A 21 -13.27 -27.33 -1.18
C SER A 21 -13.30 -26.45 0.06
N ASP A 22 -12.52 -26.80 1.10
CA ASP A 22 -12.43 -26.02 2.33
C ASP A 22 -11.73 -24.65 2.11
N LYS A 23 -10.72 -24.60 1.25
CA LYS A 23 -10.04 -23.36 0.85
C LYS A 23 -10.98 -22.44 0.07
N ILE A 24 -11.78 -23.00 -0.83
CA ILE A 24 -12.79 -22.26 -1.61
C ILE A 24 -13.87 -21.68 -0.70
N MET A 25 -14.44 -22.48 0.23
CA MET A 25 -15.44 -22.00 1.19
C MET A 25 -14.90 -20.89 2.10
N ALA A 26 -13.62 -20.94 2.49
CA ALA A 26 -13.01 -19.91 3.29
C ALA A 26 -12.93 -18.59 2.52
N LEU A 27 -12.53 -18.60 1.24
CA LEU A 27 -12.42 -17.40 0.40
C LEU A 27 -13.79 -16.78 0.13
N ASP A 28 -14.82 -17.59 -0.15
CA ASP A 28 -16.17 -17.11 -0.42
C ASP A 28 -16.78 -16.37 0.80
N THR A 29 -16.42 -16.78 2.01
CA THR A 29 -16.80 -16.03 3.24
C THR A 29 -16.22 -14.61 3.22
N TYR A 30 -14.97 -14.43 2.79
CA TYR A 30 -14.33 -13.12 2.72
C TYR A 30 -14.86 -12.28 1.55
N ILE A 31 -15.18 -12.88 0.41
CA ILE A 31 -15.83 -12.20 -0.73
C ILE A 31 -17.14 -11.56 -0.25
N ASN A 32 -17.93 -12.27 0.53
CA ASN A 32 -19.20 -11.76 1.03
C ASN A 32 -19.07 -10.76 2.19
N SER A 33 -17.94 -10.71 2.89
CA SER A 33 -17.77 -9.86 4.08
C SER A 33 -16.99 -8.57 3.80
N LEU A 34 -16.09 -8.56 2.82
CA LEU A 34 -15.27 -7.40 2.50
C LEU A 34 -15.91 -6.54 1.42
N PRO A 35 -15.90 -5.20 1.54
CA PRO A 35 -16.54 -4.32 0.56
C PRO A 35 -16.07 -4.50 -0.88
N ILE A 36 -14.78 -4.81 -1.09
CA ILE A 36 -14.23 -5.03 -2.43
C ILE A 36 -14.79 -6.29 -3.10
N GLY A 37 -15.36 -7.23 -2.33
CA GLY A 37 -15.95 -8.46 -2.86
C GLY A 37 -17.12 -8.21 -3.81
N GLU A 38 -17.88 -7.11 -3.62
CA GLU A 38 -18.98 -6.72 -4.49
C GLU A 38 -18.56 -6.40 -5.94
N VAL A 39 -17.28 -6.06 -6.14
CA VAL A 39 -16.73 -5.75 -7.47
C VAL A 39 -15.69 -6.77 -7.96
N ALA A 40 -15.38 -7.79 -7.18
CA ALA A 40 -14.35 -8.78 -7.53
C ALA A 40 -14.65 -9.52 -8.83
N GLU A 41 -15.89 -9.91 -9.06
CA GLU A 41 -16.33 -10.54 -10.33
C GLU A 41 -16.19 -9.57 -11.49
N LYS A 42 -16.61 -8.32 -11.33
CA LYS A 42 -16.46 -7.28 -12.38
C LYS A 42 -15.00 -7.04 -12.75
N VAL A 43 -14.07 -7.15 -11.78
CA VAL A 43 -12.64 -7.05 -12.08
C VAL A 43 -12.18 -8.21 -12.92
N ASN A 44 -12.59 -9.45 -12.64
CA ASN A 44 -12.24 -10.63 -13.41
C ASN A 44 -12.86 -10.58 -14.83
N ASP A 45 -14.12 -10.17 -14.95
CA ASP A 45 -14.77 -9.99 -16.25
C ASP A 45 -14.04 -8.94 -17.09
N ALA A 46 -13.73 -7.79 -16.50
CA ALA A 46 -12.97 -6.75 -17.18
C ALA A 46 -11.57 -7.20 -17.60
N LEU A 47 -10.87 -8.00 -16.78
CA LEU A 47 -9.58 -8.58 -17.16
C LEU A 47 -9.67 -9.61 -18.28
N SER A 48 -10.84 -10.24 -18.48
CA SER A 48 -11.04 -11.12 -19.63
C SER A 48 -11.12 -10.35 -20.94
N GLU A 49 -11.68 -9.14 -20.91
CA GLU A 49 -11.93 -8.29 -22.09
C GLU A 49 -10.83 -7.25 -22.32
N HIS A 50 -10.19 -6.77 -21.26
CA HIS A 50 -9.20 -5.69 -21.30
C HIS A 50 -7.82 -6.16 -20.82
N ALA A 51 -6.79 -5.54 -21.36
CA ALA A 51 -5.40 -5.80 -20.95
C ALA A 51 -5.04 -5.05 -19.65
N ALA A 52 -5.76 -3.97 -19.32
CA ALA A 52 -5.55 -3.21 -18.09
C ALA A 52 -6.89 -2.83 -17.43
N VAL A 53 -6.88 -2.78 -16.09
CA VAL A 53 -8.04 -2.38 -15.26
C VAL A 53 -7.54 -1.45 -14.15
N VAL A 54 -8.31 -0.38 -13.90
CA VAL A 54 -8.10 0.52 -12.76
C VAL A 54 -9.17 0.24 -11.71
N VAL A 55 -8.74 -0.01 -10.49
CA VAL A 55 -9.66 -0.27 -9.36
C VAL A 55 -9.52 0.81 -8.31
N THR A 56 -10.62 1.46 -7.98
CA THR A 56 -10.66 2.40 -6.86
C THR A 56 -11.56 1.89 -5.76
N ALA A 57 -11.07 1.99 -4.54
CA ALA A 57 -11.85 1.69 -3.35
C ALA A 57 -11.22 2.40 -2.15
N PRO A 58 -12.03 2.76 -1.14
CA PRO A 58 -11.50 3.38 0.06
C PRO A 58 -10.52 2.47 0.80
N PRO A 59 -9.67 3.03 1.66
CA PRO A 59 -8.78 2.26 2.52
C PRO A 59 -9.56 1.27 3.39
N GLY A 60 -9.02 0.05 3.56
CA GLY A 60 -9.68 -1.00 4.36
C GLY A 60 -10.76 -1.80 3.63
N ALA A 61 -11.09 -1.50 2.37
CA ALA A 61 -12.05 -2.28 1.58
C ALA A 61 -11.59 -3.72 1.25
N GLY A 62 -10.33 -4.07 1.49
CA GLY A 62 -9.75 -5.39 1.20
C GLY A 62 -9.10 -5.51 -0.18
N LYS A 63 -8.82 -4.40 -0.88
CA LYS A 63 -8.17 -4.40 -2.22
C LYS A 63 -6.95 -5.29 -2.26
N SER A 64 -5.97 -4.98 -1.42
CA SER A 64 -4.65 -5.61 -1.41
C SER A 64 -4.66 -7.09 -1.02
N THR A 65 -5.73 -7.56 -0.38
CA THR A 65 -5.82 -8.95 0.11
C THR A 65 -6.78 -9.80 -0.72
N LEU A 66 -7.97 -9.29 -1.02
CA LEU A 66 -9.00 -10.11 -1.69
C LEU A 66 -8.83 -10.14 -3.21
N LEU A 67 -8.53 -9.02 -3.86
CA LEU A 67 -8.42 -8.99 -5.32
C LEU A 67 -7.32 -9.92 -5.87
N PRO A 68 -6.09 -9.96 -5.31
CA PRO A 68 -5.09 -10.91 -5.80
C PRO A 68 -5.56 -12.37 -5.70
N LEU A 69 -6.27 -12.72 -4.62
CA LEU A 69 -6.82 -14.07 -4.42
C LEU A 69 -7.92 -14.40 -5.43
N THR A 70 -8.83 -13.47 -5.71
CA THR A 70 -9.92 -13.69 -6.67
C THR A 70 -9.41 -13.73 -8.11
N ILE A 71 -8.43 -12.88 -8.45
CA ILE A 71 -7.77 -12.91 -9.76
C ILE A 71 -7.03 -14.24 -9.96
N HIS A 72 -6.24 -14.68 -8.97
CA HIS A 72 -5.55 -15.96 -9.06
C HIS A 72 -6.54 -17.15 -9.16
N LYS A 73 -7.65 -17.13 -8.41
CA LYS A 73 -8.71 -18.15 -8.48
C LYS A 73 -9.34 -18.23 -9.89
N ALA A 74 -9.41 -17.12 -10.60
CA ALA A 74 -9.97 -17.06 -11.96
C ALA A 74 -8.99 -17.54 -13.04
N LEU A 75 -7.69 -17.65 -12.76
CA LEU A 75 -6.69 -18.17 -13.69
C LEU A 75 -6.90 -19.68 -13.91
N LYS A 76 -6.69 -20.12 -15.14
CA LYS A 76 -6.63 -21.55 -15.46
C LYS A 76 -5.29 -22.14 -15.00
N GLU A 77 -5.28 -23.43 -14.75
CA GLU A 77 -4.04 -24.14 -14.40
C GLU A 77 -2.96 -23.89 -15.46
N GLY A 78 -1.76 -23.49 -15.01
CA GLY A 78 -0.63 -23.18 -15.89
C GLY A 78 -0.61 -21.76 -16.48
N GLN A 79 -1.58 -20.90 -16.18
CA GLN A 79 -1.58 -19.52 -16.69
C GLN A 79 -0.57 -18.57 -16.02
N GLY A 80 0.18 -19.01 -15.04
CA GLY A 80 1.21 -18.23 -14.37
C GLY A 80 0.78 -17.64 -13.04
N LYS A 81 1.62 -16.74 -12.51
CA LYS A 81 1.48 -16.16 -11.18
C LYS A 81 0.84 -14.77 -11.22
N VAL A 82 0.29 -14.36 -10.08
CA VAL A 82 -0.14 -13.00 -9.82
C VAL A 82 0.94 -12.30 -8.98
N ILE A 83 1.42 -11.17 -9.45
CA ILE A 83 2.36 -10.32 -8.73
C ILE A 83 1.59 -9.15 -8.14
N LEU A 84 1.72 -8.91 -6.83
CA LEU A 84 1.22 -7.72 -6.15
C LEU A 84 2.40 -6.83 -5.75
N LEU A 85 2.47 -5.64 -6.31
CA LEU A 85 3.46 -4.64 -5.96
C LEU A 85 2.96 -3.78 -4.80
N GLU A 86 3.68 -3.81 -3.69
CA GLU A 86 3.39 -3.02 -2.48
C GLU A 86 4.63 -2.20 -2.12
N PRO A 87 4.55 -0.85 -2.01
CA PRO A 87 5.73 -0.02 -1.79
C PRO A 87 6.42 -0.28 -0.44
N ARG A 88 5.70 -0.78 0.56
CA ARG A 88 6.20 -0.88 1.93
C ARG A 88 6.48 -2.31 2.38
N ARG A 89 7.71 -2.58 2.81
CA ARG A 89 8.17 -3.91 3.24
C ARG A 89 7.30 -4.53 4.35
N VAL A 90 6.87 -3.72 5.31
CA VAL A 90 6.03 -4.18 6.43
C VAL A 90 4.65 -4.58 5.93
N ALA A 91 4.05 -3.73 5.09
CA ALA A 91 2.75 -3.99 4.50
C ALA A 91 2.78 -5.22 3.58
N ALA A 92 3.82 -5.37 2.76
CA ALA A 92 3.98 -6.55 1.89
C ALA A 92 3.95 -7.87 2.68
N ARG A 93 4.65 -7.94 3.82
CA ARG A 93 4.60 -9.12 4.70
C ARG A 93 3.22 -9.33 5.29
N GLN A 94 2.60 -8.28 5.85
CA GLN A 94 1.28 -8.38 6.48
C GLN A 94 0.19 -8.78 5.48
N ILE A 95 0.25 -8.24 4.26
CA ILE A 95 -0.66 -8.61 3.17
C ILE A 95 -0.49 -10.09 2.83
N ALA A 96 0.74 -10.57 2.66
CA ALA A 96 1.01 -11.97 2.39
C ALA A 96 0.56 -12.88 3.54
N GLU A 97 0.85 -12.52 4.79
CA GLU A 97 0.40 -13.24 5.98
C GLU A 97 -1.14 -13.28 6.06
N ARG A 98 -1.79 -12.15 5.79
CA ARG A 98 -3.26 -12.07 5.80
C ARG A 98 -3.89 -12.92 4.70
N MET A 99 -3.37 -12.87 3.48
CA MET A 99 -3.85 -13.72 2.38
C MET A 99 -3.64 -15.21 2.67
N ALA A 100 -2.50 -15.59 3.23
CA ALA A 100 -2.23 -16.97 3.64
C ALA A 100 -3.22 -17.44 4.72
N GLN A 101 -3.56 -16.58 5.70
CA GLN A 101 -4.62 -16.88 6.68
C GLN A 101 -6.00 -17.04 6.03
N MET A 102 -6.36 -16.18 5.08
CA MET A 102 -7.63 -16.22 4.36
C MET A 102 -7.78 -17.53 3.56
N THR A 103 -6.68 -18.05 3.02
CA THR A 103 -6.63 -19.30 2.26
C THR A 103 -6.28 -20.52 3.11
N ARG A 104 -6.06 -20.36 4.42
CA ARG A 104 -5.63 -21.40 5.34
C ARG A 104 -4.37 -22.14 4.87
N THR A 105 -3.43 -21.39 4.27
CA THR A 105 -2.14 -21.92 3.83
C THR A 105 -0.99 -21.29 4.63
N ALA A 106 0.21 -21.89 4.58
CA ALA A 106 1.40 -21.28 5.13
C ALA A 106 1.92 -20.19 4.17
N VAL A 107 2.57 -19.16 4.71
CA VAL A 107 3.27 -18.16 3.90
C VAL A 107 4.45 -18.83 3.19
N GLY A 108 4.51 -18.67 1.85
CA GLY A 108 5.46 -19.33 0.97
C GLY A 108 4.87 -20.54 0.23
N ASP A 109 3.65 -20.96 0.55
CA ASP A 109 2.89 -21.95 -0.20
C ASP A 109 2.11 -21.25 -1.33
N LEU A 110 0.79 -21.14 -1.28
CA LEU A 110 -0.01 -20.44 -2.30
C LEU A 110 0.37 -18.95 -2.40
N VAL A 111 0.58 -18.31 -1.26
CA VAL A 111 0.93 -16.88 -1.14
C VAL A 111 2.29 -16.73 -0.52
N GLY A 112 3.17 -16.01 -1.20
CA GLY A 112 4.50 -15.67 -0.70
C GLY A 112 4.82 -14.18 -0.83
N TYR A 113 6.00 -13.79 -0.37
CA TYR A 113 6.50 -12.44 -0.55
C TYR A 113 8.00 -12.41 -0.82
N ARG A 114 8.44 -11.35 -1.50
CA ARG A 114 9.87 -10.99 -1.65
C ARG A 114 10.05 -9.52 -1.31
N VAL A 115 10.86 -9.27 -0.30
CA VAL A 115 11.27 -7.92 0.09
C VAL A 115 12.79 -7.87 0.17
N ARG A 116 13.37 -6.69 0.23
CA ARG A 116 14.84 -6.56 0.30
C ARG A 116 15.41 -7.38 1.45
N PHE A 117 16.33 -8.31 1.15
CA PHE A 117 17.00 -9.23 2.06
C PHE A 117 16.13 -10.34 2.68
N GLU A 118 14.89 -10.51 2.26
CA GLU A 118 14.02 -11.56 2.78
C GLU A 118 13.06 -12.05 1.70
N SER A 119 12.90 -13.38 1.61
CA SER A 119 12.00 -14.02 0.68
C SER A 119 11.36 -15.25 1.32
N LYS A 120 10.05 -15.41 1.14
CA LYS A 120 9.29 -16.62 1.51
C LYS A 120 8.39 -17.00 0.34
N VAL A 121 8.93 -17.81 -0.56
CA VAL A 121 8.24 -18.34 -1.74
C VAL A 121 8.69 -19.78 -1.99
N SER A 122 7.89 -20.55 -2.71
CA SER A 122 8.20 -21.89 -3.19
C SER A 122 7.75 -22.04 -4.65
N ASP A 123 7.98 -23.20 -5.24
CA ASP A 123 7.50 -23.51 -6.61
C ASP A 123 5.97 -23.51 -6.69
N ASN A 124 5.28 -23.75 -5.57
CA ASN A 124 3.81 -23.73 -5.49
C ASN A 124 3.23 -22.32 -5.33
N THR A 125 4.08 -21.30 -5.14
CA THR A 125 3.59 -19.93 -4.90
C THR A 125 2.94 -19.39 -6.17
N GLY A 126 1.62 -19.16 -6.10
CA GLY A 126 0.81 -18.60 -7.18
C GLY A 126 0.61 -17.08 -7.06
N ILE A 127 0.80 -16.52 -5.86
CA ILE A 127 0.69 -15.07 -5.61
C ILE A 127 1.95 -14.62 -4.88
N GLU A 128 2.69 -13.68 -5.46
CA GLU A 128 3.88 -13.10 -4.84
C GLU A 128 3.67 -11.62 -4.54
N VAL A 129 3.80 -11.25 -3.27
CA VAL A 129 3.80 -9.83 -2.85
C VAL A 129 5.22 -9.31 -2.89
N LEU A 130 5.48 -8.33 -3.72
CA LEU A 130 6.81 -7.78 -3.97
C LEU A 130 6.91 -6.33 -3.51
N THR A 131 8.09 -5.92 -3.04
CA THR A 131 8.41 -4.49 -2.99
C THR A 131 8.94 -4.00 -4.34
N GLU A 132 8.72 -2.73 -4.63
CA GLU A 132 8.93 -2.08 -5.94
C GLU A 132 10.25 -2.43 -6.62
N GLY A 133 11.38 -2.30 -5.94
CA GLY A 133 12.69 -2.59 -6.52
C GLY A 133 12.95 -4.09 -6.81
N ILE A 134 12.12 -5.00 -6.33
CA ILE A 134 12.20 -6.42 -6.70
C ILE A 134 11.60 -6.63 -8.10
N LEU A 135 10.43 -6.06 -8.37
CA LEU A 135 9.78 -6.18 -9.68
C LEU A 135 10.66 -5.57 -10.78
N THR A 136 11.20 -4.37 -10.58
CA THR A 136 12.10 -3.73 -11.57
C THR A 136 13.29 -4.63 -11.90
N ARG A 137 13.94 -5.27 -10.89
CA ARG A 137 15.03 -6.21 -11.12
C ARG A 137 14.59 -7.48 -11.86
N MET A 138 13.40 -8.00 -11.58
CA MET A 138 12.84 -9.13 -12.31
C MET A 138 12.68 -8.77 -13.79
N MET A 139 12.14 -7.60 -14.11
CA MET A 139 11.98 -7.11 -15.47
C MET A 139 13.32 -6.90 -16.20
N VAL A 140 14.33 -6.39 -15.49
CA VAL A 140 15.70 -6.26 -16.05
C VAL A 140 16.32 -7.64 -16.34
N SER A 141 16.10 -8.62 -15.47
CA SER A 141 16.65 -9.96 -15.62
C SER A 141 15.89 -10.80 -16.68
N ASP A 142 14.58 -10.63 -16.74
CA ASP A 142 13.67 -11.29 -17.69
C ASP A 142 12.63 -10.29 -18.18
N PRO A 143 12.90 -9.61 -19.30
CA PRO A 143 11.94 -8.66 -19.90
C PRO A 143 10.65 -9.31 -20.39
N THR A 144 10.63 -10.65 -20.57
CA THR A 144 9.44 -11.38 -20.98
C THR A 144 8.48 -11.65 -19.84
N LEU A 145 8.97 -11.57 -18.59
CA LEU A 145 8.20 -11.90 -17.37
C LEU A 145 7.54 -13.28 -17.49
N ASP A 146 8.32 -14.28 -17.92
CA ASP A 146 7.80 -15.64 -18.11
C ASP A 146 7.18 -16.20 -16.84
N GLY A 147 6.08 -16.92 -16.98
CA GLY A 147 5.32 -17.46 -15.84
C GLY A 147 4.54 -16.43 -15.02
N ILE A 148 4.46 -15.15 -15.43
CA ILE A 148 3.64 -14.12 -14.80
C ILE A 148 2.44 -13.80 -15.70
N SER A 149 1.24 -13.88 -15.14
CA SER A 149 -0.02 -13.57 -15.84
C SER A 149 -0.51 -12.15 -15.56
N THR A 150 -0.37 -11.70 -14.32
CA THR A 150 -0.97 -10.44 -13.87
C THR A 150 -0.04 -9.70 -12.93
N ILE A 151 0.10 -8.39 -13.14
CA ILE A 151 0.80 -7.48 -12.24
C ILE A 151 -0.22 -6.52 -11.66
N ILE A 152 -0.28 -6.44 -10.33
CA ILE A 152 -1.14 -5.54 -9.59
C ILE A 152 -0.27 -4.47 -8.93
N PHE A 153 -0.48 -3.21 -9.27
CA PHE A 153 0.17 -2.06 -8.65
C PHE A 153 -0.73 -1.53 -7.54
N ASP A 154 -0.35 -1.76 -6.28
CA ASP A 154 -1.10 -1.23 -5.13
C ASP A 154 -0.60 0.14 -4.71
N GLU A 155 -1.47 0.90 -4.04
CA GLU A 155 -1.20 2.25 -3.53
C GLU A 155 -0.58 3.19 -4.60
N PHE A 156 -0.98 3.02 -5.86
CA PHE A 156 -0.39 3.73 -7.00
C PHE A 156 -0.48 5.26 -6.89
N HIS A 157 -1.40 5.77 -6.09
CA HIS A 157 -1.53 7.19 -5.79
C HIS A 157 -0.33 7.78 -5.02
N GLU A 158 0.56 6.95 -4.47
CA GLU A 158 1.80 7.44 -3.85
C GLU A 158 2.79 8.00 -4.89
N ARG A 159 2.68 7.59 -6.17
CA ARG A 159 3.46 8.09 -7.30
C ARG A 159 4.96 8.07 -7.05
N GLY A 160 5.46 6.99 -6.40
CA GLY A 160 6.88 6.75 -6.23
C GLY A 160 7.60 6.51 -7.57
N ILE A 161 8.85 6.98 -7.68
CA ILE A 161 9.65 6.87 -8.91
C ILE A 161 9.82 5.42 -9.37
N ILE A 162 10.02 4.48 -8.44
CA ILE A 162 10.22 3.07 -8.76
C ILE A 162 8.92 2.44 -9.25
N THR A 163 7.76 2.79 -8.66
CA THR A 163 6.44 2.32 -9.11
C THR A 163 6.11 2.85 -10.50
N ASP A 164 6.32 4.15 -10.74
CA ASP A 164 6.09 4.76 -12.05
C ASP A 164 6.99 4.12 -13.11
N THR A 165 8.26 3.83 -12.78
CA THR A 165 9.19 3.12 -13.68
C THR A 165 8.72 1.69 -13.95
N ALA A 166 8.37 0.93 -12.91
CA ALA A 166 7.90 -0.44 -13.07
C ALA A 166 6.61 -0.51 -13.92
N LEU A 167 5.69 0.46 -13.76
CA LEU A 167 4.49 0.54 -14.59
C LEU A 167 4.85 0.83 -16.06
N ALA A 168 5.74 1.78 -16.32
CA ALA A 168 6.15 2.12 -17.70
C ALA A 168 6.81 0.92 -18.40
N LEU A 169 7.69 0.19 -17.70
CA LEU A 169 8.31 -1.03 -18.24
C LEU A 169 7.28 -2.15 -18.43
N ALA A 170 6.35 -2.37 -17.50
CA ALA A 170 5.30 -3.37 -17.63
C ALA A 170 4.38 -3.09 -18.81
N LEU A 171 4.02 -1.83 -19.04
CA LEU A 171 3.22 -1.39 -20.19
C LEU A 171 3.98 -1.59 -21.51
N GLU A 172 5.28 -1.32 -21.53
CA GLU A 172 6.10 -1.56 -22.74
C GLU A 172 6.24 -3.04 -23.02
N THR A 173 6.51 -3.87 -22.01
CA THR A 173 6.50 -5.34 -22.13
C THR A 173 5.14 -5.84 -22.65
N GLN A 174 4.02 -5.34 -22.11
CA GLN A 174 2.67 -5.70 -22.55
C GLN A 174 2.43 -5.35 -24.02
N ARG A 175 2.87 -4.16 -24.46
CA ARG A 175 2.66 -3.66 -25.82
C ARG A 175 3.50 -4.39 -26.86
N THR A 176 4.73 -4.79 -26.51
CA THR A 176 5.73 -5.28 -27.47
C THR A 176 5.96 -6.78 -27.43
N ILE A 177 5.91 -7.39 -26.24
CA ILE A 177 6.34 -8.79 -26.03
C ILE A 177 5.19 -9.66 -25.51
N ARG A 178 4.42 -9.17 -24.52
CA ARG A 178 3.43 -9.95 -23.77
C ARG A 178 2.03 -9.31 -23.83
N PRO A 179 1.34 -9.33 -24.98
CA PRO A 179 0.00 -8.75 -25.10
C PRO A 179 -1.04 -9.46 -24.19
N ASP A 180 -0.72 -10.64 -23.70
CA ASP A 180 -1.51 -11.42 -22.75
C ASP A 180 -1.34 -10.98 -21.28
N LEU A 181 -0.25 -10.25 -20.94
CA LEU A 181 0.02 -9.78 -19.59
C LEU A 181 -1.08 -8.83 -19.13
N LYS A 182 -1.66 -9.10 -17.97
CA LYS A 182 -2.70 -8.26 -17.39
C LYS A 182 -2.10 -7.27 -16.38
N ILE A 183 -2.57 -6.04 -16.42
CA ILE A 183 -2.14 -4.96 -15.51
C ILE A 183 -3.34 -4.45 -14.73
N VAL A 184 -3.23 -4.47 -13.42
CA VAL A 184 -4.24 -3.91 -12.51
C VAL A 184 -3.60 -2.77 -11.73
N VAL A 185 -4.20 -1.59 -11.74
CA VAL A 185 -3.74 -0.46 -10.92
C VAL A 185 -4.78 -0.15 -9.85
N MET A 186 -4.37 -0.29 -8.59
CA MET A 186 -5.23 0.00 -7.44
C MET A 186 -4.86 1.35 -6.82
N SER A 187 -5.85 2.19 -6.63
CA SER A 187 -5.67 3.54 -6.11
C SER A 187 -6.79 3.92 -5.14
N ALA A 188 -6.49 4.80 -4.18
CA ALA A 188 -7.49 5.38 -3.29
C ALA A 188 -7.99 6.75 -3.78
N THR A 189 -7.16 7.52 -4.45
CA THR A 189 -7.41 8.94 -4.75
C THR A 189 -6.54 9.45 -5.91
N ILE A 190 -6.78 9.06 -7.14
CA ILE A 190 -6.11 9.71 -8.29
C ILE A 190 -7.18 10.25 -9.23
N ASP A 191 -6.81 11.23 -10.07
CA ASP A 191 -7.52 11.51 -11.31
C ASP A 191 -7.56 10.21 -12.13
N THR A 192 -8.60 9.43 -11.86
CA THR A 192 -8.84 8.13 -12.48
C THR A 192 -9.06 8.26 -13.98
N SER A 193 -9.54 9.41 -14.44
CA SER A 193 -9.81 9.67 -15.85
C SER A 193 -8.50 9.68 -16.65
N SER A 194 -7.51 10.45 -16.21
CA SER A 194 -6.18 10.49 -16.87
C SER A 194 -5.48 9.14 -16.83
N LEU A 195 -5.58 8.43 -15.69
CA LEU A 195 -4.99 7.10 -15.54
C LEU A 195 -5.65 6.08 -16.48
N CYS A 196 -6.98 6.03 -16.52
CA CYS A 196 -7.73 5.13 -17.42
C CYS A 196 -7.43 5.42 -18.89
N GLN A 197 -7.32 6.70 -19.27
CA GLN A 197 -6.99 7.08 -20.63
C GLN A 197 -5.56 6.64 -21.02
N ALA A 198 -4.58 6.87 -20.15
CA ALA A 198 -3.18 6.49 -20.39
C ALA A 198 -3.01 4.96 -20.52
N LEU A 199 -3.70 4.19 -19.69
CA LEU A 199 -3.67 2.74 -19.66
C LEU A 199 -4.64 2.09 -20.66
N LYS A 200 -5.57 2.84 -21.26
CA LYS A 200 -6.74 2.32 -21.98
C LYS A 200 -7.51 1.30 -21.15
N ALA A 201 -7.63 1.57 -19.86
CA ALA A 201 -8.17 0.67 -18.86
C ALA A 201 -9.63 0.96 -18.54
N GLN A 202 -10.38 -0.07 -18.16
CA GLN A 202 -11.70 0.07 -17.57
C GLN A 202 -11.57 0.48 -16.09
N LEU A 203 -12.38 1.46 -15.67
CA LEU A 203 -12.49 1.85 -14.26
C LEU A 203 -13.53 0.98 -13.56
N ILE A 204 -13.16 0.44 -12.40
CA ILE A 204 -14.05 -0.26 -11.49
C ILE A 204 -13.98 0.39 -10.12
N GLU A 205 -15.11 0.85 -9.63
CA GLU A 205 -15.22 1.57 -8.37
C GLU A 205 -15.99 0.74 -7.34
N SER A 206 -15.36 0.53 -6.18
CA SER A 206 -16.05 0.03 -4.98
C SER A 206 -16.33 1.20 -4.05
N LYS A 207 -17.58 1.37 -3.65
CA LYS A 207 -17.96 2.44 -2.72
C LYS A 207 -17.39 2.21 -1.32
N GLY A 208 -17.13 0.94 -0.95
CA GLY A 208 -16.65 0.56 0.36
C GLY A 208 -17.62 0.96 1.48
N ARG A 209 -17.18 0.75 2.71
CA ARG A 209 -17.87 1.26 3.91
C ARG A 209 -16.89 2.15 4.66
N MET A 210 -17.21 3.42 4.75
CA MET A 210 -16.53 4.37 5.63
C MET A 210 -17.57 5.00 6.55
N PHE A 211 -17.18 5.18 7.79
CA PHE A 211 -17.99 5.91 8.77
C PHE A 211 -17.62 7.40 8.72
N ASP A 212 -18.54 8.24 9.13
CA ASP A 212 -18.33 9.69 9.18
C ASP A 212 -17.20 10.03 10.16
N VAL A 213 -16.41 11.03 9.78
CA VAL A 213 -15.31 11.55 10.61
C VAL A 213 -15.52 13.04 10.81
N ASP A 214 -15.73 13.43 12.07
CA ASP A 214 -15.82 14.84 12.44
C ASP A 214 -14.44 15.49 12.38
N VAL A 215 -14.34 16.61 11.65
CA VAL A 215 -13.08 17.33 11.47
C VAL A 215 -13.06 18.59 12.32
N THR A 216 -12.10 18.65 13.23
CA THR A 216 -11.82 19.84 14.04
C THR A 216 -10.50 20.47 13.60
N TYR A 217 -10.51 21.79 13.34
CA TYR A 217 -9.29 22.55 13.07
C TYR A 217 -8.76 23.10 14.40
N GLY A 218 -7.50 22.73 14.72
CA GLY A 218 -6.82 23.10 15.95
C GLY A 218 -5.84 24.26 15.78
N ASP A 219 -4.96 24.40 16.76
CA ASP A 219 -3.85 25.35 16.71
C ASP A 219 -2.93 25.03 15.54
N GLU A 220 -2.45 26.07 14.84
CA GLU A 220 -1.64 25.87 13.64
C GLU A 220 -0.23 25.42 14.01
N ALA A 221 0.10 24.18 13.62
CA ALA A 221 1.45 23.64 13.76
C ALA A 221 2.38 24.23 12.70
N THR A 222 3.63 24.44 13.10
CA THR A 222 4.75 24.79 12.23
C THR A 222 5.78 23.67 12.24
N VAL A 223 6.75 23.72 11.37
CA VAL A 223 7.85 22.76 11.34
C VAL A 223 8.68 22.72 12.63
N TYR A 224 8.67 23.82 13.39
CA TYR A 224 9.47 23.97 14.62
C TYR A 224 8.74 23.54 15.90
N ASN A 225 7.41 23.62 15.93
CA ASN A 225 6.59 23.33 17.12
C ASN A 225 5.58 22.20 16.93
N CYS A 226 5.69 21.43 15.85
CA CYS A 226 4.68 20.41 15.55
C CYS A 226 4.61 19.31 16.65
N ALA A 227 5.72 18.96 17.27
CA ALA A 227 5.72 17.95 18.34
C ALA A 227 4.93 18.44 19.57
N GLU A 228 5.09 19.70 19.96
CA GLU A 228 4.42 20.36 21.08
C GLU A 228 2.90 20.46 20.83
N VAL A 229 2.53 20.95 19.64
CA VAL A 229 1.12 21.11 19.27
C VAL A 229 0.42 19.77 19.15
N VAL A 230 1.09 18.76 18.59
CA VAL A 230 0.57 17.38 18.54
C VAL A 230 0.40 16.81 19.94
N ALA A 231 1.40 16.93 20.83
CA ALA A 231 1.29 16.42 22.20
C ALA A 231 0.13 17.06 22.98
N ALA A 232 0.01 18.37 22.91
CA ALA A 232 -1.11 19.09 23.54
C ALA A 232 -2.47 18.64 23.00
N THR A 233 -2.58 18.44 21.66
CA THR A 233 -3.81 17.98 21.01
C THR A 233 -4.11 16.53 21.34
N VAL A 234 -3.12 15.65 21.43
CA VAL A 234 -3.29 14.26 21.88
C VAL A 234 -3.84 14.22 23.29
N CYS A 235 -3.32 15.03 24.22
CA CYS A 235 -3.86 15.14 25.58
C CYS A 235 -5.31 15.67 25.61
N LYS A 236 -5.66 16.60 24.74
CA LYS A 236 -7.03 17.11 24.57
C LYS A 236 -7.93 16.00 24.02
N ALA A 237 -7.55 15.41 22.89
CA ALA A 237 -8.31 14.35 22.24
C ALA A 237 -8.54 13.14 23.16
N TRP A 238 -7.53 12.79 23.98
CA TRP A 238 -7.66 11.71 24.94
C TRP A 238 -8.76 11.94 25.98
N ARG A 239 -9.00 13.20 26.39
CA ARG A 239 -10.06 13.58 27.35
C ARG A 239 -11.44 13.71 26.71
N GLU A 240 -11.50 14.11 25.44
CA GLU A 240 -12.75 14.45 24.74
C GLU A 240 -13.34 13.28 23.95
N THR A 241 -12.54 12.24 23.69
CA THR A 241 -12.93 11.12 22.81
C THR A 241 -12.64 9.77 23.44
N GLU A 242 -13.15 8.72 22.82
CA GLU A 242 -12.86 7.33 23.14
C GLU A 242 -12.10 6.64 22.00
N GLY A 243 -11.58 5.41 22.27
CA GLY A 243 -10.80 4.61 21.32
C GLY A 243 -9.35 5.05 21.17
N SER A 244 -8.61 4.38 20.31
CA SER A 244 -7.18 4.63 20.11
C SER A 244 -6.92 5.86 19.25
N ILE A 245 -5.82 6.55 19.52
CA ILE A 245 -5.41 7.78 18.84
C ILE A 245 -4.23 7.46 17.91
N LEU A 246 -4.32 7.91 16.66
CA LEU A 246 -3.21 7.90 15.70
C LEU A 246 -2.78 9.34 15.42
N ALA A 247 -1.56 9.70 15.82
CA ALA A 247 -1.01 11.03 15.60
C ALA A 247 0.08 10.98 14.52
N PHE A 248 -0.07 11.82 13.50
CA PHE A 248 0.89 11.94 12.40
C PHE A 248 1.89 13.04 12.66
N LEU A 249 3.18 12.66 12.61
CA LEU A 249 4.34 13.55 12.78
C LEU A 249 5.29 13.37 11.58
N PRO A 250 6.07 14.42 11.22
CA PRO A 250 6.91 14.35 10.03
C PRO A 250 8.05 13.33 10.12
N GLY A 251 8.63 13.11 11.30
CA GLY A 251 9.79 12.24 11.42
C GLY A 251 10.04 11.68 12.83
N GLU A 252 11.10 10.90 12.95
CA GLU A 252 11.51 10.18 14.15
C GLU A 252 11.84 11.13 15.32
N ALA A 253 12.52 12.25 15.05
CA ALA A 253 12.87 13.22 16.07
C ALA A 253 11.65 13.88 16.70
N GLU A 254 10.65 14.24 15.86
CA GLU A 254 9.40 14.82 16.34
C GLU A 254 8.54 13.80 17.09
N ILE A 255 8.58 12.51 16.69
CA ILE A 255 7.94 11.42 17.42
C ILE A 255 8.57 11.24 18.80
N ALA A 256 9.89 11.19 18.89
CA ALA A 256 10.61 11.04 20.16
C ALA A 256 10.31 12.21 21.12
N LYS A 257 10.38 13.45 20.62
CA LYS A 257 10.06 14.66 21.39
C LYS A 257 8.59 14.66 21.85
N CYS A 258 7.65 14.30 20.99
CA CYS A 258 6.24 14.19 21.34
C CYS A 258 6.01 13.11 22.41
N ALA A 259 6.65 11.94 22.28
CA ALA A 259 6.54 10.84 23.25
C ALA A 259 7.04 11.26 24.63
N GLU A 260 8.21 11.93 24.71
CA GLU A 260 8.76 12.48 25.95
C GLU A 260 7.77 13.47 26.63
N MET A 261 7.14 14.34 25.86
CA MET A 261 6.15 15.30 26.39
C MET A 261 4.86 14.62 26.89
N LEU A 262 4.55 13.42 26.40
CA LEU A 262 3.38 12.64 26.82
C LEU A 262 3.66 11.74 28.02
N GLU A 263 4.91 11.61 28.47
CA GLU A 263 5.26 10.78 29.63
C GLU A 263 4.51 11.25 30.89
N GLY A 264 3.94 10.30 31.61
CA GLY A 264 3.19 10.58 32.85
C GLY A 264 1.86 11.30 32.66
N SER A 265 1.44 11.62 31.44
CA SER A 265 0.21 12.37 31.16
C SER A 265 -1.06 11.50 31.19
N PHE A 266 -0.92 10.18 31.20
CA PHE A 266 -2.04 9.22 31.08
C PHE A 266 -2.01 8.15 32.16
N PRO A 267 -3.18 7.51 32.47
CA PRO A 267 -3.24 6.32 33.32
C PRO A 267 -2.40 5.17 32.75
N TYR A 268 -1.99 4.23 33.62
CA TYR A 268 -1.22 3.04 33.23
C TYR A 268 -1.88 2.15 32.16
N SER A 269 -3.19 2.26 31.96
CA SER A 269 -3.94 1.58 30.89
C SER A 269 -3.78 2.25 29.52
N THR A 270 -3.05 3.36 29.41
CA THR A 270 -2.78 4.05 28.15
C THR A 270 -1.32 3.88 27.78
N VAL A 271 -1.05 3.35 26.60
CA VAL A 271 0.31 3.10 26.13
C VAL A 271 0.59 3.91 24.86
N VAL A 272 1.74 4.58 24.84
CA VAL A 272 2.23 5.34 23.70
C VAL A 272 3.20 4.48 22.89
N TYR A 273 2.91 4.29 21.60
CA TYR A 273 3.73 3.51 20.67
C TYR A 273 4.28 4.40 19.56
N PRO A 274 5.61 4.48 19.37
CA PRO A 274 6.18 5.06 18.16
C PRO A 274 5.98 4.12 16.98
N LEU A 275 5.79 4.69 15.77
CA LEU A 275 5.67 3.90 14.53
C LEU A 275 6.35 4.61 13.35
N TYR A 276 7.54 4.14 12.99
CA TYR A 276 8.32 4.62 11.85
C TYR A 276 9.17 3.51 11.24
N GLY A 277 9.67 3.72 10.02
CA GLY A 277 10.28 2.66 9.20
C GLY A 277 11.55 2.01 9.75
N ARG A 278 12.30 2.70 10.63
CA ARG A 278 13.57 2.19 11.20
C ARG A 278 13.40 1.32 12.45
N LEU A 279 12.20 1.27 13.02
CA LEU A 279 11.91 0.38 14.15
C LEU A 279 12.08 -1.09 13.77
N SER A 280 12.40 -1.92 14.76
CA SER A 280 12.43 -3.37 14.58
C SER A 280 11.05 -3.91 14.18
N SER A 281 11.02 -5.06 13.50
CA SER A 281 9.76 -5.72 13.13
C SER A 281 8.89 -6.08 14.34
N LYS A 282 9.49 -6.26 15.53
CA LYS A 282 8.76 -6.52 16.77
C LYS A 282 8.04 -5.26 17.24
N GLU A 283 8.73 -4.14 17.35
CA GLU A 283 8.16 -2.85 17.78
C GLU A 283 7.05 -2.39 16.84
N GLN A 284 7.25 -2.53 15.52
CA GLN A 284 6.23 -2.20 14.53
C GLN A 284 4.97 -3.07 14.71
N ARG A 285 5.13 -4.37 14.94
CA ARG A 285 3.99 -5.27 15.20
C ARG A 285 3.25 -4.90 16.49
N GLU A 286 3.96 -4.55 17.56
CA GLU A 286 3.35 -4.11 18.82
C GLU A 286 2.54 -2.82 18.65
N ALA A 287 3.07 -1.86 17.88
CA ALA A 287 2.36 -0.62 17.57
C ALA A 287 1.08 -0.86 16.74
N ILE A 288 1.09 -1.83 15.84
CA ILE A 288 -0.02 -2.14 14.91
C ILE A 288 -1.07 -3.06 15.54
N ALA A 289 -0.64 -4.00 16.41
CA ALA A 289 -1.52 -4.98 17.04
C ALA A 289 -2.74 -4.34 17.71
N PRO A 290 -3.87 -5.06 17.83
CA PRO A 290 -5.03 -4.55 18.54
C PRO A 290 -4.67 -4.21 20.00
N PRO A 291 -5.36 -3.23 20.61
CA PRO A 291 -5.15 -2.91 22.02
C PRO A 291 -5.51 -4.12 22.90
N LYS A 292 -4.74 -4.35 23.93
CA LYS A 292 -5.08 -5.39 24.95
C LYS A 292 -6.34 -4.97 25.70
N ASN A 293 -6.99 -5.95 26.35
CA ASN A 293 -8.22 -5.68 27.13
C ASN A 293 -7.99 -4.55 28.15
N GLY A 294 -8.82 -3.49 28.07
CA GLY A 294 -8.71 -2.31 28.91
C GLY A 294 -7.60 -1.33 28.56
N GLU A 295 -6.82 -1.58 27.52
CA GLU A 295 -5.76 -0.69 27.03
C GLU A 295 -6.33 0.33 26.06
N ARG A 296 -5.89 1.58 26.17
CA ARG A 296 -6.09 2.62 25.16
C ARG A 296 -4.74 2.96 24.52
N LYS A 297 -4.63 2.90 23.21
CA LYS A 297 -3.39 3.13 22.48
C LYS A 297 -3.30 4.54 21.95
N ILE A 298 -2.09 5.11 22.02
CA ILE A 298 -1.69 6.30 21.29
C ILE A 298 -0.54 5.90 20.39
N VAL A 299 -0.73 5.98 19.08
CA VAL A 299 0.31 5.64 18.10
C VAL A 299 0.82 6.95 17.49
N LEU A 300 2.12 7.23 17.70
CA LEU A 300 2.80 8.38 17.10
C LEU A 300 3.50 7.90 15.83
N ALA A 301 3.01 8.28 14.66
CA ALA A 301 3.44 7.70 13.41
C ALA A 301 3.98 8.73 12.40
N THR A 302 4.97 8.31 11.61
CA THR A 302 5.29 8.96 10.34
C THR A 302 4.24 8.58 9.27
N PRO A 303 4.33 9.10 8.03
CA PRO A 303 3.44 8.67 6.93
C PRO A 303 3.40 7.15 6.65
N ILE A 304 4.21 6.33 7.32
CA ILE A 304 4.13 4.86 7.24
C ILE A 304 2.74 4.32 7.59
N ALA A 305 2.02 5.02 8.48
CA ALA A 305 0.66 4.66 8.89
C ALA A 305 -0.44 5.31 8.02
N GLU A 306 -0.08 6.00 6.93
CA GLU A 306 -1.04 6.71 6.07
C GLU A 306 -1.83 5.76 5.16
N THR A 307 -1.15 4.74 4.60
CA THR A 307 -1.73 3.75 3.68
C THR A 307 -1.39 2.33 4.14
N SER A 308 -1.76 1.31 3.41
CA SER A 308 -1.39 -0.12 3.52
C SER A 308 -1.41 -0.80 4.91
N ILE A 309 -1.06 -0.10 6.00
CA ILE A 309 -1.04 -0.66 7.36
C ILE A 309 -2.37 -0.40 8.06
N THR A 310 -3.02 -1.42 8.60
CA THR A 310 -4.21 -1.26 9.43
C THR A 310 -3.83 -1.32 10.90
N ILE A 311 -4.13 -0.24 11.63
CA ILE A 311 -4.00 -0.17 13.08
C ILE A 311 -5.39 -0.31 13.66
N GLU A 312 -5.63 -1.40 14.38
CA GLU A 312 -6.96 -1.70 14.90
C GLU A 312 -7.33 -0.78 16.09
N GLY A 313 -8.63 -0.46 16.18
CA GLY A 313 -9.17 0.33 17.28
C GLY A 313 -8.95 1.85 17.16
N VAL A 314 -8.37 2.35 16.07
CA VAL A 314 -8.19 3.79 15.85
C VAL A 314 -9.53 4.42 15.46
N THR A 315 -9.97 5.37 16.28
CA THR A 315 -11.16 6.22 16.03
C THR A 315 -10.82 7.71 16.05
N VAL A 316 -9.59 8.05 16.43
CA VAL A 316 -9.13 9.44 16.50
C VAL A 316 -7.84 9.62 15.74
N VAL A 317 -7.79 10.66 14.92
CA VAL A 317 -6.59 11.08 14.19
C VAL A 317 -6.19 12.49 14.64
N VAL A 318 -4.90 12.68 14.90
CA VAL A 318 -4.28 14.00 15.09
C VAL A 318 -3.26 14.18 13.98
N ASP A 319 -3.47 15.17 13.11
CA ASP A 319 -2.63 15.37 11.93
C ASP A 319 -1.85 16.69 12.03
N SER A 320 -0.53 16.61 12.12
CA SER A 320 0.36 17.79 12.14
C SER A 320 0.32 18.60 10.85
N GLY A 321 -0.12 18.00 9.73
CA GLY A 321 -0.08 18.60 8.40
C GLY A 321 1.30 18.60 7.74
N PHE A 322 2.25 17.82 8.26
CA PHE A 322 3.61 17.73 7.74
C PHE A 322 4.03 16.29 7.44
N CYS A 323 5.00 16.18 6.51
CA CYS A 323 5.73 14.95 6.23
C CYS A 323 7.17 15.27 5.87
N ARG A 324 8.04 14.27 5.89
CA ARG A 324 9.38 14.37 5.30
C ARG A 324 9.34 13.83 3.89
N ARG A 325 9.96 14.55 2.98
CA ARG A 325 10.13 14.18 1.58
C ARG A 325 11.60 14.28 1.20
N MET A 326 12.08 13.32 0.42
CA MET A 326 13.38 13.41 -0.22
C MET A 326 13.31 14.45 -1.33
N THR A 327 14.24 15.39 -1.33
CA THR A 327 14.37 16.43 -2.34
C THR A 327 15.78 16.41 -2.89
N TYR A 328 15.90 16.37 -4.22
CA TYR A 328 17.20 16.44 -4.89
C TYR A 328 17.56 17.88 -5.17
N ASP A 329 18.75 18.30 -4.74
CA ASP A 329 19.33 19.60 -5.09
C ASP A 329 20.26 19.46 -6.31
N PRO A 330 19.86 20.00 -7.48
CA PRO A 330 20.67 19.89 -8.70
C PRO A 330 22.03 20.61 -8.63
N ARG A 331 22.22 21.52 -7.67
CA ARG A 331 23.47 22.28 -7.53
C ARG A 331 24.53 21.51 -6.79
N SER A 332 24.14 20.82 -5.75
CA SER A 332 25.04 20.00 -4.94
C SER A 332 25.10 18.54 -5.41
N ALA A 333 24.18 18.09 -6.26
CA ALA A 333 23.95 16.70 -6.64
C ALA A 333 23.68 15.79 -5.41
N LEU A 334 23.08 16.36 -4.36
CA LEU A 334 22.78 15.64 -3.13
C LEU A 334 21.28 15.58 -2.90
N GLU A 335 20.84 14.46 -2.33
CA GLU A 335 19.50 14.32 -1.79
C GLU A 335 19.47 14.74 -0.32
N HIS A 336 18.46 15.46 0.09
CA HIS A 336 18.22 15.82 1.48
C HIS A 336 16.76 15.62 1.86
N LEU A 337 16.54 15.33 3.15
CA LEU A 337 15.19 15.21 3.70
C LEU A 337 14.67 16.59 4.10
N GLU A 338 13.59 17.02 3.49
CA GLU A 338 12.91 18.26 3.79
C GLU A 338 11.57 18.00 4.48
N THR A 339 11.24 18.77 5.52
CA THR A 339 9.91 18.75 6.11
C THR A 339 9.00 19.69 5.32
N VAL A 340 7.97 19.14 4.70
CA VAL A 340 7.04 19.85 3.83
C VAL A 340 5.60 19.71 4.32
N ARG A 341 4.73 20.63 3.90
CA ARG A 341 3.28 20.50 4.11
C ARG A 341 2.73 19.37 3.24
N ILE A 342 1.81 18.59 3.80
CA ILE A 342 1.13 17.53 3.05
C ILE A 342 0.16 18.12 2.02
N SER A 343 -0.26 17.28 1.07
CA SER A 343 -1.35 17.57 0.13
C SER A 343 -2.71 17.17 0.70
N LEU A 344 -3.79 17.63 0.06
CA LEU A 344 -5.16 17.33 0.50
C LEU A 344 -5.51 15.85 0.39
N ASP A 345 -4.98 15.15 -0.61
CA ASP A 345 -5.15 13.69 -0.75
C ASP A 345 -4.54 12.96 0.46
N MET A 346 -3.34 13.35 0.91
CA MET A 346 -2.72 12.81 2.12
C MET A 346 -3.57 13.10 3.36
N ALA A 347 -4.04 14.34 3.51
CA ALA A 347 -4.90 14.73 4.63
C ALA A 347 -6.19 13.90 4.69
N ARG A 348 -6.83 13.64 3.53
CA ARG A 348 -8.02 12.78 3.42
C ARG A 348 -7.71 11.34 3.80
N GLN A 349 -6.57 10.79 3.35
CA GLN A 349 -6.15 9.43 3.68
C GLN A 349 -5.89 9.26 5.18
N ARG A 350 -5.18 10.23 5.80
CA ARG A 350 -4.94 10.24 7.25
C ARG A 350 -6.24 10.33 8.03
N MET A 351 -7.11 11.25 7.67
CA MET A 351 -8.45 11.39 8.27
C MET A 351 -9.24 10.08 8.18
N GLY A 352 -9.22 9.43 7.02
CA GLY A 352 -9.92 8.16 6.78
C GLY A 352 -9.51 7.02 7.71
N ARG A 353 -8.37 7.14 8.42
CA ARG A 353 -7.95 6.18 9.44
C ARG A 353 -8.89 6.14 10.64
N ALA A 354 -9.52 7.25 10.98
CA ALA A 354 -10.48 7.35 12.08
C ALA A 354 -11.84 6.71 11.76
N GLY A 355 -12.24 6.68 10.47
CA GLY A 355 -13.57 6.21 10.03
C GLY A 355 -13.63 4.76 9.55
N ARG A 356 -12.69 3.88 9.95
CA ARG A 356 -12.66 2.49 9.46
C ARG A 356 -13.60 1.54 10.19
N VAL A 357 -13.77 1.72 11.48
CA VAL A 357 -14.47 0.78 12.37
C VAL A 357 -15.79 1.38 12.89
N SER A 358 -15.77 2.66 13.18
CA SER A 358 -16.90 3.45 13.69
C SER A 358 -16.77 4.90 13.25
N ALA A 359 -17.77 5.73 13.57
CA ALA A 359 -17.62 7.17 13.47
C ALA A 359 -16.40 7.63 14.29
N GLY A 360 -15.66 8.60 13.76
CA GLY A 360 -14.39 9.01 14.32
C GLY A 360 -14.19 10.52 14.35
N HIS A 361 -13.03 10.94 14.88
CA HIS A 361 -12.64 12.34 14.97
C HIS A 361 -11.26 12.56 14.32
N CYS A 362 -11.10 13.70 13.65
CA CYS A 362 -9.83 14.12 13.07
C CYS A 362 -9.52 15.56 13.49
N TYR A 363 -8.42 15.72 14.21
CA TYR A 363 -7.88 17.04 14.56
C TYR A 363 -6.83 17.43 13.54
N ARG A 364 -7.12 18.45 12.71
CA ARG A 364 -6.21 19.04 11.74
C ARG A 364 -5.50 20.23 12.38
N LEU A 365 -4.17 20.15 12.48
CA LEU A 365 -3.36 21.20 13.12
C LEU A 365 -2.96 22.28 12.10
N TRP A 366 -3.95 22.79 11.38
CA TRP A 366 -3.86 23.93 10.47
C TRP A 366 -5.22 24.61 10.30
N SER A 367 -5.20 25.83 9.78
CA SER A 367 -6.42 26.60 9.55
C SER A 367 -7.10 26.21 8.22
N LYS A 368 -8.41 26.49 8.10
CA LYS A 368 -9.12 26.35 6.82
C LYS A 368 -8.50 27.22 5.71
N ALA A 369 -7.93 28.37 6.06
CA ALA A 369 -7.24 29.24 5.11
C ALA A 369 -5.93 28.61 4.62
N THR A 370 -5.21 27.91 5.47
CA THR A 370 -4.03 27.11 5.10
C THR A 370 -4.43 25.94 4.21
N GLU A 371 -5.52 25.25 4.55
CA GLU A 371 -6.05 24.13 3.74
C GLU A 371 -6.39 24.53 2.32
N ALA A 372 -7.04 25.68 2.14
CA ALA A 372 -7.39 26.19 0.80
C ALA A 372 -6.18 26.50 -0.09
N ARG A 373 -4.98 26.56 0.47
CA ARG A 373 -3.70 26.78 -0.25
C ARG A 373 -2.87 25.52 -0.41
N MET A 374 -3.30 24.39 0.18
CA MET A 374 -2.61 23.12 0.04
C MET A 374 -2.78 22.57 -1.39
N GLN A 375 -1.78 21.86 -1.86
CA GLN A 375 -1.88 21.14 -3.15
C GLN A 375 -2.96 20.07 -3.06
N GLU A 376 -3.73 19.89 -4.12
CA GLU A 376 -4.79 18.87 -4.17
C GLU A 376 -4.21 17.45 -4.07
N CYS A 377 -3.18 17.17 -4.86
CA CYS A 377 -2.49 15.87 -4.89
C CYS A 377 -0.99 16.07 -4.74
N ARG A 378 -0.30 15.03 -4.29
CA ARG A 378 1.16 15.01 -4.26
C ARG A 378 1.75 15.02 -5.67
N ASN A 379 2.87 15.72 -5.86
CA ASN A 379 3.59 15.66 -7.12
C ASN A 379 4.22 14.27 -7.30
N PRO A 380 4.17 13.70 -8.51
CA PRO A 380 4.91 12.48 -8.83
C PRO A 380 6.41 12.66 -8.54
N GLU A 381 6.99 11.70 -7.83
CA GLU A 381 8.40 11.77 -7.40
C GLU A 381 9.36 11.90 -8.59
N ILE A 382 9.03 11.28 -9.73
CA ILE A 382 9.78 11.32 -10.98
C ILE A 382 10.06 12.75 -11.48
N THR A 383 9.26 13.74 -11.07
CA THR A 383 9.45 15.14 -11.48
C THR A 383 10.52 15.88 -10.69
N THR A 384 10.90 15.39 -9.52
CA THR A 384 11.77 16.11 -8.57
C THR A 384 12.93 15.29 -8.01
N ALA A 385 12.92 13.96 -8.15
CA ALA A 385 13.96 13.08 -7.64
C ALA A 385 15.20 13.05 -8.56
N ASP A 386 16.28 12.46 -8.04
CA ASP A 386 17.41 12.01 -8.88
C ASP A 386 16.96 10.84 -9.76
N LEU A 387 17.26 10.94 -11.06
CA LEU A 387 16.87 9.93 -12.05
C LEU A 387 17.97 8.93 -12.40
N THR A 388 19.14 8.99 -11.76
CA THR A 388 20.29 8.14 -12.08
C THR A 388 19.95 6.65 -12.02
N SER A 389 19.27 6.21 -10.94
CA SER A 389 18.85 4.82 -10.82
C SER A 389 17.83 4.41 -11.87
N LEU A 390 16.88 5.29 -12.20
CA LEU A 390 15.88 5.05 -13.25
C LEU A 390 16.55 4.90 -14.62
N VAL A 391 17.48 5.78 -14.97
CA VAL A 391 18.21 5.73 -16.25
C VAL A 391 18.99 4.43 -16.37
N LEU A 392 19.66 4.01 -15.29
CA LEU A 392 20.41 2.74 -15.25
C LEU A 392 19.48 1.52 -15.37
N ASP A 393 18.33 1.51 -14.70
CA ASP A 393 17.38 0.41 -14.77
C ASP A 393 16.79 0.27 -16.18
N VAL A 394 16.40 1.40 -16.81
CA VAL A 394 15.87 1.41 -18.19
C VAL A 394 16.95 0.97 -19.19
N ALA A 395 18.18 1.45 -19.05
CA ALA A 395 19.30 1.03 -19.90
C ALA A 395 19.62 -0.47 -19.73
N ALA A 396 19.62 -0.98 -18.52
CA ALA A 396 19.85 -2.39 -18.23
C ALA A 396 18.71 -3.29 -18.75
N TRP A 397 17.47 -2.79 -18.74
CA TRP A 397 16.31 -3.48 -19.32
C TRP A 397 16.39 -3.56 -20.85
N GLY A 398 17.21 -2.75 -21.49
CA GLY A 398 17.38 -2.69 -22.94
C GLY A 398 16.57 -1.57 -23.63
N GLY A 399 15.98 -0.67 -22.86
CA GLY A 399 15.28 0.52 -23.36
C GLY A 399 16.27 1.52 -23.96
N GLY A 400 16.17 1.76 -25.28
CA GLY A 400 17.07 2.69 -25.97
C GLY A 400 16.72 4.17 -25.81
N ASP A 401 15.46 4.47 -25.49
CA ASP A 401 14.99 5.86 -25.44
C ASP A 401 13.96 6.00 -24.28
N ILE A 402 14.43 6.58 -23.20
CA ILE A 402 13.62 6.78 -21.98
C ILE A 402 12.36 7.61 -22.27
N GLU A 403 12.47 8.60 -23.15
CA GLU A 403 11.35 9.53 -23.43
C GLU A 403 10.20 8.84 -24.18
N LYS A 404 10.46 7.73 -24.86
CA LYS A 404 9.45 6.98 -25.62
C LYS A 404 8.69 5.94 -24.81
N LEU A 405 9.13 5.62 -23.59
CA LEU A 405 8.40 4.72 -22.73
C LEU A 405 7.01 5.29 -22.36
N PRO A 406 6.03 4.41 -22.13
CA PRO A 406 4.65 4.82 -21.86
C PRO A 406 4.47 5.37 -20.44
N TRP A 407 5.13 6.45 -20.13
CA TRP A 407 5.01 7.11 -18.84
C TRP A 407 3.62 7.67 -18.60
N LEU A 408 3.10 7.52 -17.40
CA LEU A 408 1.93 8.29 -16.98
C LEU A 408 2.28 9.78 -16.79
N THR A 409 3.42 10.03 -16.18
CA THR A 409 4.05 11.36 -16.12
C THR A 409 5.49 11.20 -16.62
N PRO A 410 5.84 11.76 -17.78
CA PRO A 410 7.20 11.63 -18.32
C PRO A 410 8.21 12.33 -17.40
N PRO A 411 9.40 11.74 -17.24
CA PRO A 411 10.49 12.41 -16.53
C PRO A 411 10.89 13.68 -17.26
N PRO A 412 11.26 14.78 -16.54
CA PRO A 412 11.73 16.00 -17.18
C PRO A 412 13.00 15.74 -17.99
N PRO A 413 13.07 16.15 -19.29
CA PRO A 413 14.23 15.90 -20.11
C PRO A 413 15.54 16.44 -19.53
N SER A 414 15.48 17.60 -18.86
CA SER A 414 16.64 18.18 -18.18
C SER A 414 17.18 17.29 -17.05
N ASN A 415 16.32 16.54 -16.37
CA ASN A 415 16.72 15.64 -15.29
C ASN A 415 17.28 14.33 -15.87
N VAL A 416 16.70 13.83 -16.96
CA VAL A 416 17.20 12.65 -17.68
C VAL A 416 18.61 12.91 -18.25
N HIS A 417 18.83 14.06 -18.88
CA HIS A 417 20.15 14.43 -19.44
C HIS A 417 21.25 14.60 -18.38
N ARG A 418 20.84 14.90 -17.15
CA ARG A 418 21.79 15.04 -16.03
C ARG A 418 22.13 13.71 -15.38
N ALA A 419 21.21 12.80 -15.37
CA ALA A 419 21.36 11.45 -14.82
C ALA A 419 22.22 10.57 -15.72
#